data_500f6ece64a5b94b0b5a05cc53f65159
#
_entry.id   500f6ece64a5b94b0b5a05cc53f65159
#
_cell.length_a   1.000
_cell.length_b   1.000
_cell.length_c   1.000
_cell.angle_alpha   90.00
_cell.angle_beta   90.00
_cell.angle_gamma   90.00
#
_symmetry.space_group_name_H-M   'P 1'
#
loop_
_entity.id
_entity.type
_entity.pdbx_description
1 polymer ?
#
loop_
_entity_poly.entity_id
_entity_poly.type
_entity_poly.pdbx_seq_one_letter_code
_entity_poly.pdbx_strand_id
1 'polypeptide(L)'
;MGKSFFIGNNESVCIKLDLFYTDTFVFPCVIEQNIRFSSIEEVAAMKFEVIAQGGRKKDFWDVHELLETYTLDDLIGFYIKRNPYGSSKNELLTQVVDFSVAEDDFTPNCYKDKDWEIIKLDFEDLVK
;
A
#
# COMPACT_ATOMS: atom_id res chain seq x y z
N MET A 1 -15.36 3.02 11.31
CA MET A 1 -15.00 4.37 11.79
C MET A 1 -13.68 4.30 12.54
N GLY A 2 -12.81 5.25 12.35
CA GLY A 2 -11.49 5.25 12.95
C GLY A 2 -11.23 6.48 13.81
N LYS A 3 -10.14 6.43 14.57
CA LYS A 3 -9.65 7.57 15.36
C LYS A 3 -8.17 7.77 15.07
N SER A 4 -7.75 9.03 14.97
CA SER A 4 -6.35 9.39 14.80
C SER A 4 -5.84 10.10 16.05
N PHE A 5 -4.63 9.74 16.46
CA PHE A 5 -3.94 10.34 17.58
C PHE A 5 -2.56 10.80 17.13
N PHE A 6 -2.10 11.92 17.68
CA PHE A 6 -0.73 12.37 17.52
C PHE A 6 -0.02 12.23 18.87
N ILE A 7 0.97 11.36 18.93
CA ILE A 7 1.68 11.01 20.17
C ILE A 7 3.09 11.59 20.08
N GLY A 8 3.42 12.50 21.01
CA GLY A 8 4.73 13.15 21.03
C GLY A 8 4.73 14.44 21.83
N ASN A 9 5.88 15.12 21.85
CA ASN A 9 6.09 16.30 22.66
C ASN A 9 5.62 17.60 21.96
N ASN A 10 5.55 17.60 20.63
CA ASN A 10 5.10 18.75 19.83
C ASN A 10 4.75 18.30 18.41
N GLU A 11 4.20 19.22 17.58
CA GLU A 11 3.77 18.92 16.22
C GLU A 11 4.90 18.45 15.28
N SER A 12 6.13 18.86 15.53
CA SER A 12 7.28 18.49 14.70
C SER A 12 7.94 17.16 15.12
N VAL A 13 7.69 16.70 16.34
CA VAL A 13 8.22 15.44 16.89
C VAL A 13 7.07 14.63 17.45
N CYS A 14 6.27 14.05 16.58
CA CYS A 14 5.14 13.21 16.97
C CYS A 14 4.97 12.05 15.99
N ILE A 15 4.31 11.01 16.49
CA ILE A 15 3.91 9.85 15.70
C ILE A 15 2.39 9.88 15.55
N LYS A 16 1.91 9.76 14.34
CA LYS A 16 0.49 9.60 14.08
C LYS A 16 0.10 8.15 14.30
N LEU A 17 -0.89 7.93 15.15
CA LEU A 17 -1.48 6.61 15.39
C LEU A 17 -2.93 6.62 14.91
N ASP A 18 -3.23 5.79 13.94
CA ASP A 18 -4.59 5.59 13.44
C ASP A 18 -5.16 4.28 13.98
N LEU A 19 -6.34 4.35 14.60
CA LEU A 19 -7.09 3.18 15.06
C LEU A 19 -8.34 3.05 14.19
N PHE A 20 -8.50 1.92 13.54
CA PHE A 20 -9.66 1.67 12.68
C PHE A 20 -10.02 0.18 12.68
N TYR A 21 -11.27 -0.11 12.34
CA TYR A 21 -11.70 -1.48 12.11
C TYR A 21 -11.33 -1.91 10.71
N THR A 22 -10.93 -3.16 10.57
CA THR A 22 -10.62 -3.78 9.28
C THR A 22 -11.27 -5.16 9.21
N ASP A 23 -11.38 -5.69 8.02
CA ASP A 23 -11.82 -7.06 7.82
C ASP A 23 -10.84 -8.05 8.46
N THR A 24 -11.33 -9.25 8.75
CA THR A 24 -10.50 -10.32 9.30
C THR A 24 -9.32 -10.61 8.37
N PHE A 25 -8.14 -10.75 8.95
CA PHE A 25 -6.93 -11.08 8.20
C PHE A 25 -7.05 -12.47 7.57
N VAL A 26 -6.66 -12.59 6.30
CA VAL A 26 -6.65 -13.86 5.57
C VAL A 26 -5.27 -14.54 5.59
N PHE A 27 -4.22 -13.77 5.91
CA PHE A 27 -2.86 -14.29 6.08
C PHE A 27 -2.52 -14.41 7.56
N PRO A 28 -1.67 -15.39 7.95
CA PRO A 28 -1.24 -15.52 9.34
C PRO A 28 -0.53 -14.27 9.84
N CYS A 29 -0.86 -13.83 11.06
CA CYS A 29 -0.19 -12.71 11.72
C CYS A 29 1.26 -13.08 12.08
N VAL A 30 2.12 -12.08 12.09
CA VAL A 30 3.47 -12.17 12.63
C VAL A 30 3.43 -11.72 14.09
N ILE A 31 3.97 -12.52 15.00
CA ILE A 31 3.98 -12.19 16.44
C ILE A 31 5.43 -11.96 16.87
N GLU A 32 5.70 -10.74 17.37
CA GLU A 32 6.99 -10.37 17.95
C GLU A 32 6.75 -9.67 19.27
N GLN A 33 7.46 -10.09 20.33
CA GLN A 33 7.36 -9.53 21.68
C GLN A 33 5.90 -9.40 22.16
N ASN A 34 5.08 -10.42 21.91
CA ASN A 34 3.65 -10.48 22.24
C ASN A 34 2.77 -9.46 21.50
N ILE A 35 3.28 -8.80 20.47
CA ILE A 35 2.51 -7.90 19.61
C ILE A 35 2.18 -8.63 18.31
N ARG A 36 0.92 -8.55 17.90
CA ARG A 36 0.47 -9.09 16.62
C ARG A 36 0.63 -8.04 15.52
N PHE A 37 1.39 -8.39 14.50
CA PHE A 37 1.54 -7.60 13.29
C PHE A 37 0.82 -8.28 12.13
N SER A 38 0.26 -7.50 11.22
CA SER A 38 -0.13 -8.04 9.93
C SER A 38 1.10 -8.49 9.15
N SER A 39 0.96 -9.56 8.37
CA SER A 39 2.03 -9.99 7.48
C SER A 39 2.24 -8.98 6.35
N ILE A 40 3.37 -9.06 5.66
CA ILE A 40 3.63 -8.23 4.47
C ILE A 40 2.59 -8.51 3.39
N GLU A 41 2.21 -9.76 3.20
CA GLU A 41 1.18 -10.18 2.24
C GLU A 41 -0.16 -9.50 2.52
N GLU A 42 -0.55 -9.41 3.80
CA GLU A 42 -1.79 -8.75 4.21
C GLU A 42 -1.72 -7.23 3.95
N VAL A 43 -0.59 -6.60 4.29
CA VAL A 43 -0.37 -5.18 4.04
C VAL A 43 -0.40 -4.89 2.54
N ALA A 44 0.25 -5.73 1.73
CA ALA A 44 0.26 -5.61 0.27
C ALA A 44 -1.16 -5.67 -0.29
N ALA A 45 -1.96 -6.65 0.15
CA ALA A 45 -3.36 -6.77 -0.26
C ALA A 45 -4.16 -5.51 0.09
N MET A 46 -3.98 -4.96 1.29
CA MET A 46 -4.64 -3.74 1.73
C MET A 46 -4.22 -2.52 0.91
N LYS A 47 -2.95 -2.42 0.52
CA LYS A 47 -2.45 -1.36 -0.35
C LYS A 47 -3.08 -1.42 -1.75
N PHE A 48 -3.22 -2.61 -2.30
CA PHE A 48 -3.91 -2.78 -3.57
C PHE A 48 -5.40 -2.44 -3.51
N GLU A 49 -6.07 -2.66 -2.38
CA GLU A 49 -7.45 -2.17 -2.18
C GLU A 49 -7.54 -0.66 -2.35
N VAL A 50 -6.60 0.07 -1.77
CA VAL A 50 -6.55 1.53 -1.88
C VAL A 50 -6.25 1.96 -3.32
N ILE A 51 -5.27 1.33 -3.97
CA ILE A 51 -4.92 1.62 -5.37
C ILE A 51 -6.10 1.35 -6.31
N ALA A 52 -6.86 0.28 -6.06
CA ALA A 52 -8.05 -0.05 -6.84
C ALA A 52 -9.15 1.02 -6.78
N GLN A 53 -9.10 1.88 -5.77
CA GLN A 53 -10.07 2.96 -5.56
C GLN A 53 -9.48 4.36 -5.82
N GLY A 54 -8.29 4.44 -6.41
CA GLY A 54 -7.58 5.70 -6.63
C GLY A 54 -6.59 6.01 -5.51
N GLY A 55 -5.46 5.32 -5.52
CA GLY A 55 -4.41 5.44 -4.51
C GLY A 55 -3.71 6.79 -4.52
N ARG A 56 -3.14 7.17 -3.37
CA ARG A 56 -2.28 8.33 -3.21
C ARG A 56 -0.83 7.98 -3.59
N LYS A 57 0.01 9.00 -3.79
CA LYS A 57 1.44 8.78 -4.07
C LYS A 57 2.10 7.82 -3.09
N LYS A 58 1.85 7.99 -1.80
CA LYS A 58 2.43 7.12 -0.77
C LYS A 58 2.06 5.64 -0.95
N ASP A 59 0.86 5.35 -1.44
CA ASP A 59 0.41 3.97 -1.66
C ASP A 59 1.15 3.32 -2.81
N PHE A 60 1.35 4.04 -3.92
CA PHE A 60 2.21 3.59 -5.02
C PHE A 60 3.67 3.43 -4.57
N TRP A 61 4.15 4.35 -3.74
CA TRP A 61 5.50 4.29 -3.17
C TRP A 61 5.72 3.01 -2.37
N ASP A 62 4.76 2.69 -1.50
CA ASP A 62 4.82 1.48 -0.67
C ASP A 62 4.78 0.20 -1.51
N VAL A 63 3.91 0.15 -2.52
CA VAL A 63 3.85 -1.00 -3.43
C VAL A 63 5.14 -1.12 -4.25
N HIS A 64 5.69 -0.01 -4.72
CA HIS A 64 6.97 0.00 -5.43
C HIS A 64 8.10 -0.60 -4.57
N GLU A 65 8.12 -0.30 -3.27
CA GLU A 65 9.07 -0.89 -2.33
C GLU A 65 8.92 -2.41 -2.25
N LEU A 66 7.68 -2.90 -2.26
CA LEU A 66 7.40 -4.34 -2.21
C LEU A 66 7.87 -5.08 -3.47
N LEU A 67 7.97 -4.39 -4.60
CA LEU A 67 8.45 -4.98 -5.86
C LEU A 67 9.94 -5.37 -5.82
N GLU A 68 10.69 -4.94 -4.82
CA GLU A 68 12.05 -5.44 -4.59
C GLU A 68 12.06 -6.91 -4.13
N THR A 69 10.98 -7.38 -3.53
CA THR A 69 10.89 -8.73 -2.96
C THR A 69 9.85 -9.60 -3.69
N TYR A 70 8.77 -9.01 -4.15
CA TYR A 70 7.65 -9.72 -4.78
C TYR A 70 7.46 -9.25 -6.22
N THR A 71 6.96 -10.13 -7.08
CA THR A 71 6.51 -9.72 -8.42
C THR A 71 5.15 -9.02 -8.33
N LEU A 72 4.80 -8.27 -9.37
CA LEU A 72 3.47 -7.66 -9.45
C LEU A 72 2.36 -8.73 -9.40
N ASP A 73 2.59 -9.88 -10.04
CA ASP A 73 1.64 -11.01 -10.00
C ASP A 73 1.46 -11.57 -8.59
N ASP A 74 2.54 -11.65 -7.80
CA ASP A 74 2.45 -12.07 -6.40
C ASP A 74 1.57 -11.10 -5.60
N LEU A 75 1.81 -9.81 -5.74
CA LEU A 75 1.08 -8.77 -5.01
C LEU A 75 -0.41 -8.76 -5.40
N ILE A 76 -0.71 -8.91 -6.68
CA ILE A 76 -2.09 -9.05 -7.18
C ILE A 76 -2.73 -10.32 -6.61
N GLY A 77 -1.98 -11.42 -6.54
CA GLY A 77 -2.44 -12.66 -5.94
C GLY A 77 -2.84 -12.51 -4.47
N PHE A 78 -2.06 -11.75 -3.70
CA PHE A 78 -2.41 -11.43 -2.31
C PHE A 78 -3.71 -10.63 -2.21
N TYR A 79 -3.88 -9.64 -3.07
CA TYR A 79 -5.14 -8.88 -3.14
C TYR A 79 -6.34 -9.78 -3.45
N ILE A 80 -6.24 -10.62 -4.47
CA ILE A 80 -7.34 -11.51 -4.89
C ILE A 80 -7.71 -12.48 -3.76
N LYS A 81 -6.73 -13.01 -3.04
CA LYS A 81 -6.98 -13.91 -1.91
C LYS A 81 -7.77 -13.21 -0.80
N ARG A 82 -7.44 -11.94 -0.50
CA ARG A 82 -8.14 -11.15 0.51
C ARG A 82 -9.50 -10.65 0.02
N ASN A 83 -9.63 -10.36 -1.27
CA ASN A 83 -10.82 -9.76 -1.88
C ASN A 83 -11.31 -10.63 -3.06
N PRO A 84 -11.84 -11.84 -2.79
CA PRO A 84 -12.21 -12.77 -3.87
C PRO A 84 -13.34 -12.24 -4.77
N TYR A 85 -14.11 -11.27 -4.30
CA TYR A 85 -15.18 -10.62 -5.05
C TYR A 85 -14.83 -9.18 -5.45
N GLY A 86 -13.58 -8.79 -5.31
CA GLY A 86 -13.09 -7.46 -5.69
C GLY A 86 -12.73 -7.35 -7.17
N SER A 87 -11.81 -6.43 -7.47
CA SER A 87 -11.33 -6.21 -8.82
C SER A 87 -10.63 -7.46 -9.39
N SER A 88 -10.80 -7.69 -10.69
CA SER A 88 -10.06 -8.73 -11.40
C SER A 88 -8.60 -8.33 -11.62
N LYS A 89 -7.76 -9.30 -11.99
CA LYS A 89 -6.36 -9.02 -12.35
C LYS A 89 -6.26 -7.95 -13.43
N ASN A 90 -7.07 -8.03 -14.48
CA ASN A 90 -7.04 -7.06 -15.58
C ASN A 90 -7.42 -5.65 -15.12
N GLU A 91 -8.42 -5.54 -14.27
CA GLU A 91 -8.80 -4.26 -13.67
C GLU A 91 -7.67 -3.68 -12.81
N LEU A 92 -7.02 -4.51 -12.00
CA LEU A 92 -5.89 -4.07 -11.16
C LEU A 92 -4.70 -3.62 -12.00
N LEU A 93 -4.40 -4.31 -13.10
CA LEU A 93 -3.34 -3.90 -14.03
C LEU A 93 -3.62 -2.53 -14.66
N THR A 94 -4.88 -2.21 -14.92
CA THR A 94 -5.27 -0.88 -15.38
C THR A 94 -5.15 0.16 -14.28
N GLN A 95 -5.56 -0.17 -13.07
CA GLN A 95 -5.58 0.75 -11.93
C GLN A 95 -4.18 1.06 -11.39
N VAL A 96 -3.26 0.10 -11.45
CA VAL A 96 -1.88 0.30 -10.95
C VAL A 96 -1.07 1.29 -11.80
N VAL A 97 -1.53 1.61 -13.00
CA VAL A 97 -0.95 2.66 -13.85
C VAL A 97 -1.87 3.88 -13.99
N ASP A 98 -2.94 3.95 -13.22
CA ASP A 98 -3.78 5.15 -13.15
C ASP A 98 -3.31 6.03 -11.99
N PHE A 99 -2.49 7.02 -12.31
CA PHE A 99 -1.90 7.94 -11.36
C PHE A 99 -2.70 9.25 -11.19
N SER A 100 -3.90 9.32 -11.77
CA SER A 100 -4.68 10.57 -11.85
C SER A 100 -4.96 11.18 -10.47
N VAL A 101 -5.29 10.37 -9.48
CA VAL A 101 -5.51 10.84 -8.09
C VAL A 101 -4.19 11.18 -7.40
N ALA A 102 -3.14 10.41 -7.66
CA ALA A 102 -1.85 10.56 -7.00
C ALA A 102 -1.02 11.74 -7.54
N GLU A 103 -1.25 12.15 -8.79
CA GLU A 103 -0.37 13.12 -9.48
C GLU A 103 -0.21 14.43 -8.72
N ASP A 104 -1.29 14.96 -8.19
CA ASP A 104 -1.31 16.25 -7.47
C ASP A 104 -1.11 16.11 -5.95
N ASP A 105 -0.84 14.89 -5.48
CA ASP A 105 -0.63 14.63 -4.05
C ASP A 105 0.79 15.03 -3.62
N PHE A 106 0.97 15.17 -2.31
CA PHE A 106 2.29 15.44 -1.73
C PHE A 106 3.24 14.26 -1.98
N THR A 107 4.48 14.60 -2.35
CA THR A 107 5.55 13.61 -2.46
C THR A 107 5.96 13.13 -1.07
N PRO A 108 5.96 11.81 -0.81
CA PRO A 108 6.39 11.28 0.48
C PRO A 108 7.86 11.61 0.78
N ASN A 109 8.20 11.72 2.06
CA ASN A 109 9.60 11.75 2.48
C ASN A 109 10.21 10.36 2.24
N CYS A 110 11.15 10.28 1.31
CA CYS A 110 11.77 9.01 0.95
C CYS A 110 13.23 8.97 1.39
N TYR A 111 13.60 7.99 2.20
CA TYR A 111 14.99 7.79 2.65
C TYR A 111 15.84 7.01 1.65
N LYS A 112 15.23 6.52 0.55
CA LYS A 112 15.91 5.79 -0.53
C LYS A 112 16.06 6.62 -1.81
N ASP A 113 15.78 7.92 -1.74
CA ASP A 113 15.88 8.85 -2.87
C ASP A 113 15.11 8.42 -4.13
N LYS A 114 13.97 7.74 -3.95
CA LYS A 114 13.11 7.37 -5.07
C LYS A 114 12.45 8.59 -5.68
N ASP A 115 12.34 8.59 -7.00
CA ASP A 115 11.71 9.65 -7.78
C ASP A 115 10.34 9.20 -8.29
N TRP A 116 9.34 10.09 -8.22
CA TRP A 116 7.96 9.78 -8.62
C TRP A 116 7.85 9.40 -10.11
N GLU A 117 8.58 10.12 -10.98
CA GLU A 117 8.55 9.83 -12.42
C GLU A 117 9.12 8.44 -12.71
N ILE A 118 10.18 8.04 -12.01
CA ILE A 118 10.77 6.70 -12.14
C ILE A 118 9.80 5.62 -11.62
N ILE A 119 9.16 5.86 -10.49
CA ILE A 119 8.17 4.93 -9.95
C ILE A 119 7.04 4.69 -10.96
N LYS A 120 6.51 5.75 -11.57
CA LYS A 120 5.48 5.62 -12.61
C LYS A 120 5.96 4.79 -13.80
N LEU A 121 7.16 5.07 -14.30
CA LEU A 121 7.75 4.32 -15.42
C LEU A 121 7.92 2.84 -15.09
N ASP A 122 8.37 2.53 -13.88
CA ASP A 122 8.53 1.14 -13.44
C ASP A 122 7.19 0.40 -13.45
N PHE A 123 6.11 1.02 -12.96
CA PHE A 123 4.78 0.41 -13.03
C PHE A 123 4.29 0.25 -14.47
N GLU A 124 4.48 1.25 -15.32
CA GLU A 124 4.09 1.17 -16.72
C GLU A 124 4.82 0.04 -17.46
N ASP A 125 6.11 -0.15 -17.16
CA ASP A 125 6.90 -1.22 -17.75
C ASP A 125 6.44 -2.61 -17.30
N LEU A 126 5.98 -2.75 -16.04
CA LEU A 126 5.49 -4.02 -15.50
C LEU A 126 4.17 -4.50 -16.12
N VAL A 127 3.36 -3.59 -16.64
CA VAL A 127 2.04 -3.93 -17.22
C VAL A 127 2.05 -4.07 -18.73
N LYS A 128 3.17 -3.82 -19.37
CA LYS A 128 3.32 -3.96 -20.83
C LYS A 128 3.24 -5.39 -21.33
#